data_46f4fb98ed1a634b2760b0483ace9ab5
#
_entry.id   46f4fb98ed1a634b2760b0483ace9ab5
#
_cell.length_a   1.000
_cell.length_b   1.000
_cell.length_c   1.000
_cell.angle_alpha   90.00
_cell.angle_beta   90.00
_cell.angle_gamma   90.00
#
_symmetry.space_group_name_H-M   'P 1'
#
loop_
_entity.id
_entity.type
_entity.pdbx_description
1 polymer ?
#
loop_
_entity_poly.entity_id
_entity_poly.type
_entity_poly.pdbx_seq_one_letter_code
_entity_poly.pdbx_strand_id
1 'polypeptide(L)'
;IGKQRVPLANLLTKMYADTIGEVDADVSGGVLLAGPAFLYNMLMTFSAFNSRRRGVFNQRQLLRTSSFYEMEENANGQMALSFLPHPPDYIRAHIVAAALDEIGMPNEAKQCRLLADQAVGWKVPEFITWDDVNGTKGRPTIKIPVEDIKRAAPFVARALIRTPLESLGKVSTGEVIYWTPKSEAKAQMLAEMMMDGESQLPTDKGDIHVTHVIAAASLAYWGLCKSGTQPRDGAAVIEATALKMIDQVRNTFETRK
;
A
#
# COMPACT_ATOMS: atom_id res chain seq x y z
N ILE A 1 13.61 -27.43 -26.18
CA ILE A 1 13.47 -27.05 -24.75
C ILE A 1 12.01 -27.26 -24.43
N GLY A 2 11.70 -28.33 -23.66
CA GLY A 2 10.33 -28.68 -23.29
C GLY A 2 9.66 -27.54 -22.51
N LYS A 3 8.40 -27.20 -22.86
CA LYS A 3 7.59 -26.24 -22.12
C LYS A 3 7.28 -26.85 -20.74
N GLN A 4 8.09 -26.50 -19.75
CA GLN A 4 7.84 -26.92 -18.38
C GLN A 4 6.63 -26.13 -17.87
N ARG A 5 5.51 -26.80 -17.60
CA ARG A 5 4.31 -26.20 -17.02
C ARG A 5 4.49 -26.15 -15.52
N VAL A 6 4.69 -24.97 -14.97
CA VAL A 6 4.66 -24.74 -13.52
C VAL A 6 3.19 -24.57 -13.09
N PRO A 7 2.70 -25.30 -12.08
CA PRO A 7 1.37 -25.06 -11.54
C PRO A 7 1.21 -23.60 -11.07
N LEU A 8 0.08 -22.98 -11.41
CA LEU A 8 -0.20 -21.58 -11.07
C LEU A 8 -0.08 -21.30 -9.56
N ALA A 9 -0.54 -22.24 -8.73
CA ALA A 9 -0.43 -22.13 -7.28
C ALA A 9 1.04 -21.99 -6.82
N ASN A 10 1.95 -22.78 -7.39
CA ASN A 10 3.37 -22.73 -7.06
C ASN A 10 3.99 -21.38 -7.50
N LEU A 11 3.56 -20.88 -8.67
CA LEU A 11 4.03 -19.60 -9.18
C LEU A 11 3.56 -18.44 -8.30
N LEU A 12 2.28 -18.44 -7.88
CA LEU A 12 1.74 -17.44 -6.96
C LEU A 12 2.43 -17.50 -5.58
N THR A 13 2.62 -18.71 -5.03
CA THR A 13 3.33 -18.89 -3.76
C THR A 13 4.76 -18.32 -3.84
N LYS A 14 5.49 -18.66 -4.92
CA LYS A 14 6.85 -18.15 -5.12
C LYS A 14 6.87 -16.63 -5.24
N MET A 15 5.97 -16.06 -6.04
CA MET A 15 5.87 -14.61 -6.22
C MET A 15 5.63 -13.90 -4.87
N TYR A 16 4.65 -14.37 -4.10
CA TYR A 16 4.37 -13.75 -2.79
C TYR A 16 5.50 -13.98 -1.78
N ALA A 17 6.15 -15.15 -1.78
CA ALA A 17 7.29 -15.39 -0.91
C ALA A 17 8.47 -14.45 -1.21
N ASP A 18 8.79 -14.23 -2.48
CA ASP A 18 9.89 -13.35 -2.89
C ASP A 18 9.60 -11.87 -2.63
N THR A 19 8.32 -11.49 -2.63
CA THR A 19 7.89 -10.09 -2.46
C THR A 19 7.31 -9.78 -1.07
N ILE A 20 7.36 -10.75 -0.14
CA ILE A 20 6.65 -10.67 1.15
C ILE A 20 7.08 -9.46 1.98
N GLY A 21 8.35 -9.08 1.95
CA GLY A 21 8.86 -7.94 2.71
C GLY A 21 8.19 -6.62 2.34
N GLU A 22 7.99 -6.36 1.04
CA GLU A 22 7.30 -5.16 0.54
C GLU A 22 5.80 -5.19 0.87
N VAL A 23 5.19 -6.37 0.73
CA VAL A 23 3.76 -6.55 0.99
C VAL A 23 3.47 -6.44 2.49
N ASP A 24 4.33 -7.00 3.34
CA ASP A 24 4.20 -6.86 4.79
C ASP A 24 4.41 -5.40 5.25
N ALA A 25 5.37 -4.69 4.68
CA ALA A 25 5.55 -3.27 4.95
C ALA A 25 4.30 -2.44 4.61
N ASP A 26 3.60 -2.76 3.51
CA ASP A 26 2.34 -2.09 3.15
C ASP A 26 1.20 -2.43 4.13
N VAL A 27 1.10 -3.67 4.57
CA VAL A 27 0.03 -4.10 5.48
C VAL A 27 0.33 -3.67 6.91
N SER A 28 1.47 -4.07 7.45
CA SER A 28 1.82 -3.87 8.85
C SER A 28 2.29 -2.44 9.14
N GLY A 29 3.15 -1.88 8.27
CA GLY A 29 3.65 -0.51 8.37
C GLY A 29 2.73 0.55 7.80
N GLY A 30 1.77 0.16 6.97
CA GLY A 30 0.83 1.04 6.28
C GLY A 30 -0.59 0.92 6.80
N VAL A 31 -1.31 -0.13 6.40
CA VAL A 31 -2.76 -0.27 6.68
C VAL A 31 -3.08 -0.34 8.17
N LEU A 32 -2.32 -1.12 8.95
CA LEU A 32 -2.55 -1.25 10.38
C LEU A 32 -2.22 0.03 11.19
N LEU A 33 -1.44 0.95 10.63
CA LEU A 33 -1.08 2.21 11.26
C LEU A 33 -1.88 3.42 10.76
N ALA A 34 -2.34 3.41 9.51
CA ALA A 34 -2.95 4.59 8.89
C ALA A 34 -4.25 4.30 8.11
N GLY A 35 -4.72 3.05 8.12
CA GLY A 35 -5.96 2.66 7.46
C GLY A 35 -6.01 3.00 5.97
N PRO A 36 -7.16 3.51 5.47
CA PRO A 36 -7.34 3.88 4.07
C PRO A 36 -6.41 5.00 3.60
N ALA A 37 -5.98 5.89 4.49
CA ALA A 37 -5.07 6.99 4.18
C ALA A 37 -3.75 6.50 3.58
N PHE A 38 -3.28 5.32 4.00
CA PHE A 38 -2.09 4.70 3.45
C PHE A 38 -2.23 4.42 1.95
N LEU A 39 -3.37 3.88 1.50
CA LEU A 39 -3.57 3.61 0.07
C LEU A 39 -3.55 4.90 -0.75
N TYR A 40 -4.21 5.96 -0.28
CA TYR A 40 -4.20 7.23 -1.01
C TYR A 40 -2.79 7.77 -1.17
N ASN A 41 -1.99 7.72 -0.11
CA ASN A 41 -0.58 8.11 -0.14
C ASN A 41 0.24 7.22 -1.08
N MET A 42 0.04 5.90 -1.05
CA MET A 42 0.69 4.95 -1.94
C MET A 42 0.36 5.23 -3.41
N LEU A 43 -0.91 5.46 -3.74
CA LEU A 43 -1.34 5.79 -5.11
C LEU A 43 -0.71 7.09 -5.59
N MET A 44 -0.68 8.13 -4.77
CA MET A 44 -0.04 9.41 -5.11
C MET A 44 1.47 9.24 -5.32
N THR A 45 2.14 8.50 -4.45
CA THR A 45 3.58 8.25 -4.51
C THR A 45 3.95 7.48 -5.79
N PHE A 46 3.27 6.37 -6.07
CA PHE A 46 3.53 5.59 -7.28
C PHE A 46 3.21 6.36 -8.55
N SER A 47 2.13 7.13 -8.54
CA SER A 47 1.76 8.02 -9.62
C SER A 47 2.87 9.02 -9.94
N ALA A 48 3.43 9.66 -8.90
CA ALA A 48 4.52 10.62 -9.03
C ALA A 48 5.81 9.96 -9.57
N PHE A 49 6.18 8.79 -9.05
CA PHE A 49 7.35 8.03 -9.53
C PHE A 49 7.19 7.58 -10.98
N ASN A 50 6.03 7.03 -11.33
CA ASN A 50 5.78 6.52 -12.68
C ASN A 50 5.70 7.67 -13.70
N SER A 51 5.18 8.83 -13.34
CA SER A 51 5.15 10.02 -14.19
C SER A 51 6.56 10.53 -14.49
N ARG A 52 7.45 10.56 -13.50
CA ARG A 52 8.85 11.01 -13.67
C ARG A 52 9.66 10.09 -14.57
N ARG A 53 9.48 8.77 -14.46
CA ARG A 53 10.25 7.77 -15.24
C ARG A 53 9.93 7.82 -16.72
N ARG A 54 8.76 8.25 -17.12
CA ARG A 54 8.26 8.11 -18.49
C ARG A 54 8.39 9.35 -19.37
N GLY A 55 8.73 10.49 -18.80
CA GLY A 55 9.00 11.74 -19.55
C GLY A 55 7.85 12.25 -20.44
N VAL A 56 6.66 11.62 -20.37
CA VAL A 56 5.54 11.90 -21.26
C VAL A 56 4.27 12.04 -20.44
N PHE A 57 3.72 13.23 -20.39
CA PHE A 57 2.48 13.59 -19.70
C PHE A 57 1.20 12.88 -20.20
N ASN A 58 1.32 11.98 -21.16
CA ASN A 58 0.18 11.35 -21.83
C ASN A 58 -0.18 9.95 -21.32
N GLN A 59 0.32 9.55 -20.14
CA GLN A 59 0.10 8.18 -19.69
C GLN A 59 -0.91 8.14 -18.55
N ARG A 60 -2.08 7.61 -18.90
CA ARG A 60 -3.19 7.35 -17.97
C ARG A 60 -2.96 6.18 -17.01
N GLN A 61 -1.83 5.48 -17.15
CA GLN A 61 -1.45 4.40 -16.26
C GLN A 61 -0.59 4.95 -15.13
N LEU A 62 -1.14 5.03 -13.94
CA LEU A 62 -0.48 5.51 -12.73
C LEU A 62 0.18 4.39 -11.93
N LEU A 63 -0.37 3.17 -11.99
CA LEU A 63 0.18 1.98 -11.35
C LEU A 63 0.83 1.05 -12.37
N ARG A 64 1.99 0.51 -12.02
CA ARG A 64 2.64 -0.53 -12.82
C ARG A 64 1.87 -1.83 -12.74
N THR A 65 1.75 -2.50 -13.90
CA THR A 65 1.17 -3.83 -14.05
C THR A 65 2.20 -4.86 -14.49
N SER A 66 3.47 -4.48 -14.44
CA SER A 66 4.60 -5.33 -14.75
C SER A 66 5.76 -5.13 -13.77
N SER A 67 6.59 -6.16 -13.63
CA SER A 67 7.84 -6.12 -12.88
C SER A 67 8.87 -7.04 -13.56
N PHE A 68 9.88 -7.46 -12.83
CA PHE A 68 10.96 -8.28 -13.35
C PHE A 68 11.15 -9.53 -12.51
N TYR A 69 11.73 -10.55 -13.13
CA TYR A 69 12.26 -11.73 -12.47
C TYR A 69 13.71 -11.96 -12.92
N GLU A 70 14.43 -12.74 -12.16
CA GLU A 70 15.74 -13.25 -12.52
C GLU A 70 15.81 -14.76 -12.34
N MET A 71 16.80 -15.36 -12.98
CA MET A 71 17.11 -16.77 -12.79
C MET A 71 18.41 -16.85 -12.01
N GLU A 72 18.32 -17.33 -10.78
CA GLU A 72 19.45 -17.49 -9.87
C GLU A 72 19.90 -18.94 -9.84
N GLU A 73 21.20 -19.16 -9.72
CA GLU A 73 21.75 -20.49 -9.49
C GLU A 73 21.63 -20.82 -8.00
N ASN A 74 20.91 -21.86 -7.66
CA ASN A 74 20.79 -22.30 -6.26
C ASN A 74 22.06 -23.06 -5.81
N ALA A 75 22.15 -23.39 -4.53
CA ALA A 75 23.29 -24.07 -3.93
C ALA A 75 23.62 -25.44 -4.58
N ASN A 76 22.69 -26.00 -5.34
CA ASN A 76 22.86 -27.28 -6.05
C ASN A 76 23.23 -27.10 -7.54
N GLY A 77 23.55 -25.87 -7.98
CA GLY A 77 23.87 -25.58 -9.37
C GLY A 77 22.66 -25.57 -10.32
N GLN A 78 21.44 -25.55 -9.79
CA GLN A 78 20.20 -25.51 -10.57
C GLN A 78 19.70 -24.08 -10.69
N MET A 79 19.26 -23.70 -11.89
CA MET A 79 18.61 -22.40 -12.13
C MET A 79 17.22 -22.36 -11.50
N ALA A 80 16.99 -21.44 -10.60
CA ALA A 80 15.72 -21.20 -9.95
C ALA A 80 15.16 -19.81 -10.33
N LEU A 81 13.86 -19.74 -10.49
CA LEU A 81 13.14 -18.48 -10.70
C LEU A 81 13.12 -17.68 -9.38
N SER A 82 13.49 -16.40 -9.45
CA SER A 82 13.35 -15.43 -8.35
C SER A 82 12.61 -14.19 -8.85
N PHE A 83 11.50 -13.82 -8.22
CA PHE A 83 10.84 -12.55 -8.50
C PHE A 83 11.57 -11.43 -7.77
N LEU A 84 11.77 -10.29 -8.42
CA LEU A 84 12.35 -9.14 -7.74
C LEU A 84 11.46 -8.68 -6.57
N PRO A 85 12.04 -8.15 -5.48
CA PRO A 85 11.32 -7.88 -4.24
C PRO A 85 10.20 -6.84 -4.38
N HIS A 86 10.26 -5.99 -5.42
CA HIS A 86 9.25 -4.98 -5.68
C HIS A 86 8.17 -5.49 -6.66
N PRO A 87 7.03 -6.01 -6.16
CA PRO A 87 5.96 -6.47 -7.03
C PRO A 87 5.32 -5.30 -7.80
N PRO A 88 4.56 -5.58 -8.87
CA PRO A 88 3.77 -4.55 -9.53
C PRO A 88 2.87 -3.78 -8.56
N ASP A 89 2.83 -2.44 -8.70
CA ASP A 89 2.10 -1.54 -7.81
C ASP A 89 0.61 -1.90 -7.70
N TYR A 90 0.03 -2.42 -8.78
CA TYR A 90 -1.35 -2.86 -8.84
C TYR A 90 -1.65 -4.02 -7.89
N ILE A 91 -0.73 -4.99 -7.77
CA ILE A 91 -0.86 -6.10 -6.80
C ILE A 91 -0.88 -5.56 -5.38
N ARG A 92 0.06 -4.67 -5.06
CA ARG A 92 0.18 -4.04 -3.74
C ARG A 92 -1.13 -3.34 -3.35
N ALA A 93 -1.70 -2.54 -4.26
CA ALA A 93 -2.98 -1.86 -4.03
C ALA A 93 -4.14 -2.83 -3.72
N HIS A 94 -4.20 -3.97 -4.39
CA HIS A 94 -5.23 -4.99 -4.12
C HIS A 94 -5.04 -5.72 -2.79
N ILE A 95 -3.79 -5.94 -2.35
CA ILE A 95 -3.50 -6.52 -1.03
C ILE A 95 -3.83 -5.52 0.08
N VAL A 96 -3.49 -4.25 -0.08
CA VAL A 96 -3.89 -3.16 0.84
C VAL A 96 -5.41 -3.09 0.97
N ALA A 97 -6.15 -3.17 -0.13
CA ALA A 97 -7.61 -3.22 -0.09
C ALA A 97 -8.14 -4.48 0.62
N ALA A 98 -7.50 -5.63 0.44
CA ALA A 98 -7.87 -6.86 1.15
C ALA A 98 -7.54 -6.77 2.65
N ALA A 99 -6.47 -6.09 3.02
CA ALA A 99 -6.13 -5.82 4.43
C ALA A 99 -7.17 -4.91 5.10
N LEU A 100 -7.70 -3.91 4.39
CA LEU A 100 -8.81 -3.08 4.88
C LEU A 100 -10.08 -3.90 5.14
N ASP A 101 -10.43 -4.85 4.24
CA ASP A 101 -11.53 -5.79 4.50
C ASP A 101 -11.29 -6.61 5.77
N GLU A 102 -10.07 -7.14 5.94
CA GLU A 102 -9.71 -8.00 7.08
C GLU A 102 -9.79 -7.27 8.43
N ILE A 103 -9.57 -5.95 8.44
CA ILE A 103 -9.70 -5.10 9.65
C ILE A 103 -11.09 -4.47 9.81
N GLY A 104 -12.08 -4.89 9.00
CA GLY A 104 -13.48 -4.48 9.15
C GLY A 104 -13.84 -3.16 8.48
N MET A 105 -13.14 -2.74 7.42
CA MET A 105 -13.37 -1.52 6.64
C MET A 105 -13.76 -1.83 5.17
N PRO A 106 -14.87 -2.54 4.93
CA PRO A 106 -15.22 -3.05 3.59
C PRO A 106 -15.59 -1.94 2.59
N ASN A 107 -16.14 -0.82 3.06
CA ASN A 107 -16.49 0.31 2.19
C ASN A 107 -15.24 0.97 1.62
N GLU A 108 -14.26 1.22 2.47
CA GLU A 108 -12.95 1.78 2.13
C GLU A 108 -12.18 0.81 1.24
N ALA A 109 -12.20 -0.47 1.55
CA ALA A 109 -11.62 -1.53 0.71
C ALA A 109 -12.21 -1.54 -0.70
N LYS A 110 -13.53 -1.40 -0.83
CA LYS A 110 -14.21 -1.30 -2.13
C LYS A 110 -13.77 -0.06 -2.91
N GLN A 111 -13.70 1.09 -2.26
CA GLN A 111 -13.22 2.33 -2.89
C GLN A 111 -11.75 2.18 -3.35
N CYS A 112 -10.91 1.58 -2.52
CA CYS A 112 -9.52 1.31 -2.83
C CYS A 112 -9.35 0.45 -4.08
N ARG A 113 -10.15 -0.62 -4.23
CA ARG A 113 -10.14 -1.46 -5.43
C ARG A 113 -10.55 -0.68 -6.68
N LEU A 114 -11.60 0.12 -6.58
CA LEU A 114 -12.05 0.96 -7.70
C LEU A 114 -10.97 1.95 -8.14
N LEU A 115 -10.30 2.61 -7.19
CA LEU A 115 -9.20 3.53 -7.47
C LEU A 115 -8.00 2.80 -8.09
N ALA A 116 -7.64 1.62 -7.59
CA ALA A 116 -6.57 0.82 -8.16
C ALA A 116 -6.88 0.40 -9.62
N ASP A 117 -8.12 -0.04 -9.88
CA ASP A 117 -8.56 -0.42 -11.23
C ASP A 117 -8.57 0.79 -12.19
N GLN A 118 -8.95 1.98 -11.72
CA GLN A 118 -8.88 3.22 -12.51
C GLN A 118 -7.44 3.68 -12.77
N ALA A 119 -6.54 3.45 -11.82
CA ALA A 119 -5.16 3.89 -11.88
C ALA A 119 -4.28 3.08 -12.86
N VAL A 120 -4.73 1.94 -13.38
CA VAL A 120 -4.02 1.18 -14.40
C VAL A 120 -4.35 1.59 -15.83
N GLY A 121 -5.27 2.54 -16.02
CA GLY A 121 -5.61 3.11 -17.31
C GLY A 121 -7.04 2.81 -17.76
N TRP A 122 -7.27 2.74 -19.09
CA TRP A 122 -8.61 2.58 -19.65
C TRP A 122 -9.25 1.22 -19.40
N LYS A 123 -8.45 0.20 -19.23
CA LYS A 123 -8.88 -1.18 -19.03
C LYS A 123 -7.91 -1.88 -18.11
N VAL A 124 -8.44 -2.57 -17.12
CA VAL A 124 -7.67 -3.49 -16.31
C VAL A 124 -7.05 -4.56 -17.22
N PRO A 125 -5.73 -4.81 -17.12
CA PRO A 125 -5.09 -5.82 -17.94
C PRO A 125 -5.60 -7.23 -17.58
N GLU A 126 -5.59 -8.13 -18.55
CA GLU A 126 -5.93 -9.54 -18.31
C GLU A 126 -4.85 -10.26 -17.49
N PHE A 127 -3.59 -9.85 -17.69
CA PHE A 127 -2.44 -10.45 -17.03
C PHE A 127 -1.56 -9.38 -16.38
N ILE A 128 -0.99 -9.71 -15.24
CA ILE A 128 0.21 -9.08 -14.71
C ILE A 128 1.41 -9.80 -15.30
N THR A 129 2.48 -9.07 -15.62
CA THR A 129 3.62 -9.62 -16.34
C THR A 129 4.93 -9.40 -15.62
N TRP A 130 5.85 -10.36 -15.79
CA TRP A 130 7.25 -10.23 -15.34
C TRP A 130 8.17 -10.60 -16.49
N ASP A 131 9.12 -9.73 -16.76
CA ASP A 131 10.14 -9.92 -17.77
C ASP A 131 11.49 -10.26 -17.12
N ASP A 132 12.36 -10.96 -17.86
CA ASP A 132 13.72 -11.23 -17.40
C ASP A 132 14.48 -9.91 -17.22
N VAL A 133 15.01 -9.67 -16.02
CA VAL A 133 15.72 -8.43 -15.68
C VAL A 133 16.94 -8.19 -16.56
N ASN A 134 17.60 -9.26 -16.99
CA ASN A 134 18.78 -9.23 -17.83
C ASN A 134 18.45 -9.13 -19.33
N GLY A 135 17.17 -9.19 -19.70
CA GLY A 135 16.74 -9.16 -21.11
C GLY A 135 17.28 -10.33 -21.93
N THR A 136 17.54 -11.47 -21.29
CA THR A 136 18.18 -12.64 -21.94
C THR A 136 17.31 -13.17 -23.06
N LYS A 137 17.86 -13.18 -24.28
CA LYS A 137 17.14 -13.64 -25.46
C LYS A 137 16.60 -15.07 -25.27
N GLY A 138 15.31 -15.24 -25.55
CA GLY A 138 14.64 -16.55 -25.46
C GLY A 138 14.06 -16.88 -24.08
N ARG A 139 14.25 -16.04 -23.07
CA ARG A 139 13.52 -16.18 -21.82
C ARG A 139 12.08 -15.66 -21.95
N PRO A 140 11.07 -16.40 -21.46
CA PRO A 140 9.67 -16.02 -21.63
C PRO A 140 9.27 -14.94 -20.64
N THR A 141 8.37 -14.05 -21.04
CA THR A 141 7.57 -13.23 -20.10
C THR A 141 6.66 -14.15 -19.28
N ILE A 142 6.72 -14.04 -17.97
CA ILE A 142 5.81 -14.73 -17.06
C ILE A 142 4.52 -13.91 -17.02
N LYS A 143 3.37 -14.60 -17.15
CA LYS A 143 2.03 -13.99 -17.13
C LYS A 143 1.17 -14.68 -16.08
N ILE A 144 0.64 -13.90 -15.14
CA ILE A 144 -0.31 -14.39 -14.15
C ILE A 144 -1.64 -13.67 -14.36
N PRO A 145 -2.78 -14.38 -14.47
CA PRO A 145 -4.08 -13.75 -14.62
C PRO A 145 -4.37 -12.81 -13.44
N VAL A 146 -4.84 -11.61 -13.73
CA VAL A 146 -5.20 -10.61 -12.71
C VAL A 146 -6.22 -11.15 -11.73
N GLU A 147 -7.21 -11.91 -12.21
CA GLU A 147 -8.27 -12.48 -11.36
C GLU A 147 -7.74 -13.50 -10.33
N ASP A 148 -6.69 -14.23 -10.67
CA ASP A 148 -6.06 -15.16 -9.72
C ASP A 148 -5.27 -14.40 -8.64
N ILE A 149 -4.64 -13.29 -9.00
CA ILE A 149 -3.97 -12.39 -8.05
C ILE A 149 -5.00 -11.76 -7.11
N LYS A 150 -6.09 -11.22 -7.66
CA LYS A 150 -7.19 -10.64 -6.85
C LYS A 150 -7.80 -11.67 -5.91
N ARG A 151 -7.94 -12.92 -6.35
CA ARG A 151 -8.45 -14.02 -5.54
C ARG A 151 -7.49 -14.43 -4.42
N ALA A 152 -6.17 -14.33 -4.66
CA ALA A 152 -5.16 -14.66 -3.66
C ALA A 152 -4.98 -13.54 -2.60
N ALA A 153 -5.20 -12.28 -2.94
CA ALA A 153 -4.96 -11.13 -2.07
C ALA A 153 -5.59 -11.23 -0.66
N PRO A 154 -6.86 -11.67 -0.48
CA PRO A 154 -7.44 -11.85 0.85
C PRO A 154 -6.72 -12.88 1.73
N PHE A 155 -6.22 -13.96 1.14
CA PHE A 155 -5.47 -14.98 1.88
C PHE A 155 -4.11 -14.44 2.34
N VAL A 156 -3.42 -13.67 1.48
CA VAL A 156 -2.15 -13.03 1.81
C VAL A 156 -2.35 -11.99 2.91
N ALA A 157 -3.31 -11.09 2.77
CA ALA A 157 -3.61 -10.07 3.76
C ALA A 157 -3.95 -10.68 5.12
N ARG A 158 -4.83 -11.71 5.14
CA ARG A 158 -5.17 -12.42 6.37
C ARG A 158 -3.96 -13.09 7.00
N ALA A 159 -3.11 -13.75 6.21
CA ALA A 159 -1.90 -14.39 6.73
C ALA A 159 -0.98 -13.37 7.41
N LEU A 160 -0.74 -12.22 6.80
CA LEU A 160 0.10 -11.15 7.37
C LEU A 160 -0.48 -10.57 8.68
N ILE A 161 -1.81 -10.41 8.74
CA ILE A 161 -2.46 -9.76 9.88
C ILE A 161 -2.68 -10.74 11.04
N ARG A 162 -3.03 -12.02 10.75
CA ARG A 162 -3.52 -12.97 11.75
C ARG A 162 -2.54 -14.07 12.13
N THR A 163 -1.44 -14.26 11.39
CA THR A 163 -0.48 -15.30 11.76
C THR A 163 0.31 -14.89 13.00
N PRO A 164 0.32 -15.71 14.06
CA PRO A 164 1.15 -15.46 15.23
C PRO A 164 2.63 -15.52 14.87
N LEU A 165 3.40 -14.54 15.35
CA LEU A 165 4.84 -14.43 15.11
C LEU A 165 5.63 -14.74 16.39
N GLU A 166 6.63 -15.61 16.27
CA GLU A 166 7.53 -15.93 17.40
C GLU A 166 8.23 -14.67 17.93
N SER A 167 8.62 -13.75 17.04
CA SER A 167 9.25 -12.47 17.39
C SER A 167 8.36 -11.54 18.21
N LEU A 168 7.04 -11.73 18.15
CA LEU A 168 6.03 -10.97 18.91
C LEU A 168 5.47 -11.76 20.09
N GLY A 169 6.14 -12.85 20.52
CA GLY A 169 5.66 -13.67 21.63
C GLY A 169 4.42 -14.49 21.30
N LYS A 170 4.27 -14.93 20.05
CA LYS A 170 3.15 -15.72 19.52
C LYS A 170 1.81 -14.97 19.43
N VAL A 171 1.86 -13.65 19.38
CA VAL A 171 0.71 -12.83 18.98
C VAL A 171 0.85 -12.40 17.51
N SER A 172 -0.25 -12.09 16.85
CA SER A 172 -0.24 -11.62 15.47
C SER A 172 0.02 -10.12 15.39
N THR A 173 0.46 -9.64 14.24
CA THR A 173 0.66 -8.20 14.00
C THR A 173 -0.65 -7.43 14.22
N GLY A 174 -1.79 -7.99 13.78
CA GLY A 174 -3.10 -7.37 13.97
C GLY A 174 -3.62 -7.33 15.42
N GLU A 175 -3.01 -8.08 16.36
CA GLU A 175 -3.30 -7.97 17.79
C GLU A 175 -2.46 -6.88 18.45
N VAL A 176 -1.28 -6.58 17.92
CA VAL A 176 -0.35 -5.56 18.46
C VAL A 176 -0.65 -4.18 17.91
N ILE A 177 -0.93 -4.11 16.59
CA ILE A 177 -1.14 -2.88 15.85
C ILE A 177 -2.41 -3.05 15.03
N TYR A 178 -3.39 -2.14 15.19
CA TYR A 178 -4.60 -2.18 14.38
C TYR A 178 -5.23 -0.80 14.21
N TRP A 179 -5.75 -0.56 13.00
CA TRP A 179 -6.57 0.59 12.68
C TRP A 179 -8.04 0.21 12.85
N THR A 180 -8.83 1.10 13.41
CA THR A 180 -10.25 0.86 13.68
C THR A 180 -11.12 1.93 13.00
N PRO A 181 -12.43 1.68 12.84
CA PRO A 181 -13.36 2.74 12.42
C PRO A 181 -13.31 3.99 13.31
N LYS A 182 -13.00 3.81 14.61
CA LYS A 182 -12.79 4.94 15.54
C LYS A 182 -11.51 5.72 15.23
N SER A 183 -10.44 5.02 14.86
CA SER A 183 -9.19 5.64 14.41
C SER A 183 -9.41 6.42 13.11
N GLU A 184 -10.18 5.83 12.17
CA GLU A 184 -10.56 6.48 10.92
C GLU A 184 -11.36 7.77 11.15
N ALA A 185 -12.38 7.73 12.02
CA ALA A 185 -13.17 8.91 12.35
C ALA A 185 -12.32 10.04 12.96
N LYS A 186 -11.33 9.70 13.78
CA LYS A 186 -10.36 10.68 14.31
C LYS A 186 -9.50 11.28 13.20
N ALA A 187 -8.97 10.44 12.29
CA ALA A 187 -8.15 10.91 11.19
C ALA A 187 -8.94 11.83 10.25
N GLN A 188 -10.19 11.48 9.94
CA GLN A 188 -11.06 12.31 9.11
C GLN A 188 -11.34 13.68 9.76
N MET A 189 -11.69 13.71 11.06
CA MET A 189 -11.88 14.95 11.79
C MET A 189 -10.61 15.83 11.76
N LEU A 190 -9.45 15.26 12.03
CA LEU A 190 -8.19 16.01 11.98
C LEU A 190 -7.84 16.49 10.56
N ALA A 191 -8.23 15.73 9.52
CA ALA A 191 -8.05 16.14 8.14
C ALA A 191 -8.89 17.37 7.78
N GLU A 192 -10.15 17.42 8.23
CA GLU A 192 -11.01 18.60 8.08
C GLU A 192 -10.39 19.82 8.76
N MET A 193 -9.94 19.68 10.02
CA MET A 193 -9.25 20.75 10.75
C MET A 193 -8.01 21.24 10.01
N MET A 194 -7.19 20.32 9.44
CA MET A 194 -6.01 20.70 8.68
C MET A 194 -6.36 21.47 7.41
N MET A 195 -7.43 21.12 6.72
CA MET A 195 -7.90 21.84 5.53
C MET A 195 -8.39 23.25 5.88
N ASP A 196 -8.95 23.46 7.07
CA ASP A 196 -9.37 24.75 7.59
C ASP A 196 -8.21 25.55 8.23
N GLY A 197 -7.01 24.98 8.25
CA GLY A 197 -5.81 25.59 8.85
C GLY A 197 -5.78 25.57 10.38
N GLU A 198 -6.68 24.79 11.00
CA GLU A 198 -6.73 24.63 12.45
C GLU A 198 -5.65 23.65 12.92
N SER A 199 -4.78 24.11 13.81
CA SER A 199 -3.66 23.29 14.32
C SER A 199 -3.80 22.88 15.79
N GLN A 200 -4.84 23.35 16.49
CA GLN A 200 -5.05 23.04 17.91
C GLN A 200 -5.81 21.73 18.05
N LEU A 201 -5.20 20.74 18.72
CA LEU A 201 -5.87 19.48 18.99
C LEU A 201 -7.08 19.65 19.90
N PRO A 202 -8.20 18.93 19.66
CA PRO A 202 -9.37 18.93 20.55
C PRO A 202 -9.00 18.35 21.92
N THR A 203 -9.40 19.01 23.00
CA THR A 203 -9.13 18.59 24.37
C THR A 203 -10.03 17.44 24.86
N ASP A 204 -11.17 17.25 24.22
CA ASP A 204 -12.25 16.35 24.67
C ASP A 204 -12.40 15.05 23.86
N LYS A 205 -11.60 14.85 22.81
CA LYS A 205 -11.79 13.74 21.86
C LYS A 205 -10.87 12.53 22.04
N GLY A 206 -10.50 12.23 23.27
CA GLY A 206 -9.82 10.99 23.64
C GLY A 206 -8.38 10.90 23.10
N ASP A 207 -7.74 9.76 23.24
CA ASP A 207 -6.34 9.61 22.88
C ASP A 207 -6.11 9.73 21.35
N ILE A 208 -5.59 10.89 20.94
CA ILE A 208 -5.10 11.11 19.58
C ILE A 208 -3.64 10.68 19.56
N HIS A 209 -3.28 9.81 18.60
CA HIS A 209 -1.92 9.33 18.37
C HIS A 209 -1.30 10.00 17.14
N VAL A 210 0.01 9.99 17.07
CA VAL A 210 0.76 10.51 15.91
C VAL A 210 0.30 9.86 14.60
N THR A 211 -0.05 8.58 14.63
CA THR A 211 -0.59 7.85 13.47
C THR A 211 -1.90 8.43 12.95
N HIS A 212 -2.80 8.92 13.82
CA HIS A 212 -4.01 9.62 13.41
C HIS A 212 -3.68 10.94 12.69
N VAL A 213 -2.67 11.68 13.16
CA VAL A 213 -2.25 12.95 12.53
C VAL A 213 -1.62 12.71 11.17
N ILE A 214 -0.78 11.67 11.03
CA ILE A 214 -0.16 11.30 9.74
C ILE A 214 -1.23 10.87 8.74
N ALA A 215 -2.18 10.03 9.16
CA ALA A 215 -3.30 9.62 8.33
C ALA A 215 -4.16 10.82 7.90
N ALA A 216 -4.45 11.73 8.84
CA ALA A 216 -5.19 12.96 8.57
C ALA A 216 -4.51 13.85 7.54
N ALA A 217 -3.19 14.03 7.62
CA ALA A 217 -2.44 14.80 6.63
C ALA A 217 -2.55 14.19 5.22
N SER A 218 -2.49 12.85 5.11
CA SER A 218 -2.68 12.15 3.84
C SER A 218 -4.10 12.32 3.28
N LEU A 219 -5.12 12.24 4.13
CA LEU A 219 -6.52 12.46 3.77
C LEU A 219 -6.78 13.91 3.34
N ALA A 220 -6.26 14.88 4.08
CA ALA A 220 -6.36 16.30 3.75
C ALA A 220 -5.72 16.62 2.40
N TYR A 221 -4.51 16.10 2.16
CA TYR A 221 -3.83 16.25 0.88
C TYR A 221 -4.63 15.62 -0.28
N TRP A 222 -5.19 14.43 -0.07
CA TRP A 222 -6.08 13.79 -1.05
C TRP A 222 -7.33 14.63 -1.31
N GLY A 223 -7.90 15.25 -0.28
CA GLY A 223 -9.02 16.20 -0.39
C GLY A 223 -8.69 17.39 -1.27
N LEU A 224 -7.51 18.00 -1.10
CA LEU A 224 -7.03 19.08 -1.96
C LEU A 224 -6.91 18.66 -3.43
N CYS A 225 -6.36 17.47 -3.69
CA CYS A 225 -6.24 16.96 -5.05
C CYS A 225 -7.61 16.79 -5.73
N LYS A 226 -8.64 16.39 -4.97
CA LYS A 226 -10.01 16.27 -5.48
C LYS A 226 -10.69 17.60 -5.76
N SER A 227 -10.45 18.61 -4.94
CA SER A 227 -11.08 19.94 -5.08
C SER A 227 -10.56 20.74 -6.27
N GLY A 228 -9.49 20.26 -6.94
CA GLY A 228 -8.82 21.02 -8.01
C GLY A 228 -8.07 22.26 -7.51
N THR A 229 -7.94 22.44 -6.20
CA THR A 229 -7.14 23.51 -5.59
C THR A 229 -5.66 23.28 -5.92
N GLN A 230 -4.92 24.37 -6.20
CA GLN A 230 -3.48 24.29 -6.50
C GLN A 230 -2.76 23.62 -5.31
N PRO A 231 -2.14 22.43 -5.48
CA PRO A 231 -1.66 21.64 -4.33
C PRO A 231 -0.55 22.31 -3.53
N ARG A 232 0.21 23.25 -4.12
CA ARG A 232 1.42 23.78 -3.49
C ARG A 232 1.13 24.57 -2.22
N ASP A 233 0.19 25.50 -2.27
CA ASP A 233 -0.10 26.38 -1.12
C ASP A 233 -0.84 25.59 -0.02
N GLY A 234 -1.80 24.75 -0.40
CA GLY A 234 -2.52 23.89 0.53
C GLY A 234 -1.65 22.81 1.18
N ALA A 235 -0.70 22.23 0.44
CA ALA A 235 0.21 21.23 0.99
C ALA A 235 1.10 21.79 2.10
N ALA A 236 1.63 23.01 1.93
CA ALA A 236 2.44 23.66 2.95
C ALA A 236 1.63 23.96 4.24
N VAL A 237 0.36 24.32 4.09
CA VAL A 237 -0.54 24.52 5.25
C VAL A 237 -0.79 23.21 5.97
N ILE A 238 -1.11 22.13 5.24
CA ILE A 238 -1.34 20.80 5.82
C ILE A 238 -0.08 20.32 6.56
N GLU A 239 1.10 20.43 5.94
CA GLU A 239 2.36 20.02 6.55
C GLU A 239 2.64 20.79 7.84
N ALA A 240 2.55 22.12 7.81
CA ALA A 240 2.78 22.96 8.98
C ALA A 240 1.78 22.67 10.11
N THR A 241 0.52 22.43 9.77
CA THR A 241 -0.53 22.10 10.72
C THR A 241 -0.30 20.71 11.34
N ALA A 242 0.03 19.72 10.52
CA ALA A 242 0.33 18.36 10.97
C ALA A 242 1.54 18.34 11.93
N LEU A 243 2.62 19.05 11.61
CA LEU A 243 3.80 19.15 12.49
C LEU A 243 3.45 19.74 13.86
N LYS A 244 2.65 20.81 13.91
CA LYS A 244 2.18 21.39 15.17
C LYS A 244 1.32 20.42 15.98
N MET A 245 0.43 19.66 15.32
CA MET A 245 -0.38 18.63 15.99
C MET A 245 0.47 17.48 16.53
N ILE A 246 1.50 17.04 15.79
CA ILE A 246 2.44 16.01 16.24
C ILE A 246 3.17 16.47 17.51
N ASP A 247 3.64 17.71 17.56
CA ASP A 247 4.30 18.27 18.73
C ASP A 247 3.37 18.30 19.94
N GLN A 248 2.10 18.64 19.77
CA GLN A 248 1.10 18.61 20.85
C GLN A 248 0.87 17.17 21.36
N VAL A 249 0.76 16.19 20.47
CA VAL A 249 0.65 14.76 20.86
C VAL A 249 1.85 14.36 21.69
N ARG A 250 3.08 14.65 21.24
CA ARG A 250 4.33 14.31 21.96
C ARG A 250 4.36 14.94 23.35
N ASN A 251 4.09 16.23 23.46
CA ASN A 251 4.08 16.95 24.74
C ASN A 251 3.05 16.36 25.74
N THR A 252 1.91 15.86 25.25
CA THR A 252 0.90 15.20 26.09
C THR A 252 1.41 13.88 26.67
N PHE A 253 2.25 13.14 25.96
CA PHE A 253 2.86 11.91 26.48
C PHE A 253 3.99 12.16 27.46
N GLU A 254 4.79 13.21 27.26
CA GLU A 254 5.90 13.57 28.17
C GLU A 254 5.40 14.10 29.53
N THR A 255 4.27 14.78 29.56
CA THR A 255 3.65 15.31 30.80
C THR A 255 2.90 14.26 31.62
N ARG A 256 2.65 13.06 31.08
CA ARG A 256 1.99 11.95 31.77
C ARG A 256 2.97 10.97 32.45
N LYS A 257 4.28 11.21 32.33
CA LYS A 257 5.34 10.48 33.05
C LYS A 257 5.69 11.17 34.35
#